data_8635c2f74a2df8c691b3012d8e771cab
#
_entry.id   8635c2f74a2df8c691b3012d8e771cab
#
_cell.length_a   1.000
_cell.length_b   1.000
_cell.length_c   1.000
_cell.angle_alpha   90.00
_cell.angle_beta   90.00
_cell.angle_gamma   90.00
#
_symmetry.space_group_name_H-M   'P 1'
#
loop_
_entity.id
_entity.type
_entity.pdbx_description
1 polymer ?
#
loop_
_entity_poly.entity_id
_entity_poly.type
_entity_poly.pdbx_seq_one_letter_code
_entity_poly.pdbx_strand_id
1 'polypeptide(L)'
;MDYLIIELESLLLKRGKTSADIIRATGHTPANVSKIRNGKIKAIRLRTLLDICVELDCQPGDLIRRVSEQELEELAARRVKSVANRTRIDGAGAPLEPTRVYVVDLQDE
;
A
#
# COMPACT_ATOMS: atom_id res chain seq x y z
N MET A 1 -4.94 0.99 -21.08
CA MET A 1 -4.39 2.02 -20.20
C MET A 1 -3.69 1.38 -19.02
N ASP A 2 -2.57 1.93 -18.60
CA ASP A 2 -1.83 1.39 -17.47
C ASP A 2 -2.08 2.23 -16.22
N TYR A 3 -1.87 1.60 -15.07
CA TYR A 3 -2.08 2.22 -13.78
C TYR A 3 -0.89 1.98 -12.87
N LEU A 4 -0.70 2.86 -11.90
CA LEU A 4 0.17 2.59 -10.77
C LEU A 4 -0.70 2.13 -9.61
N ILE A 5 -0.28 1.06 -8.95
CA ILE A 5 -0.94 0.61 -7.73
C ILE A 5 0.04 0.69 -6.58
N ILE A 6 -0.48 0.89 -5.38
CA ILE A 6 0.33 0.88 -4.18
C ILE A 6 0.00 -0.35 -3.36
N GLU A 7 1.05 -1.07 -2.94
CA GLU A 7 0.93 -2.36 -2.28
C GLU A 7 1.31 -2.30 -0.80
N LEU A 8 1.23 -1.12 -0.20
CA LEU A 8 1.63 -0.96 1.20
C LEU A 8 0.83 -1.87 2.12
N GLU A 9 -0.49 -1.89 1.96
CA GLU A 9 -1.36 -2.69 2.81
C GLU A 9 -1.05 -4.19 2.69
N SER A 10 -0.85 -4.65 1.46
CA SER A 10 -0.48 -6.04 1.18
C SER A 10 0.86 -6.40 1.82
N LEU A 11 1.84 -5.50 1.74
CA LEU A 11 3.16 -5.72 2.33
C LEU A 11 3.09 -5.71 3.86
N LEU A 12 2.29 -4.82 4.45
CA LEU A 12 2.10 -4.82 5.89
C LEU A 12 1.56 -6.16 6.37
N LEU A 13 0.56 -6.69 5.70
CA LEU A 13 0.00 -8.00 6.04
C LEU A 13 1.04 -9.10 5.87
N LYS A 14 1.76 -9.08 4.76
CA LYS A 14 2.76 -10.10 4.44
C LYS A 14 3.92 -10.11 5.45
N ARG A 15 4.32 -8.96 5.97
CA ARG A 15 5.44 -8.81 6.90
C ARG A 15 5.02 -8.81 8.37
N GLY A 16 3.73 -8.89 8.66
CA GLY A 16 3.24 -8.81 10.04
C GLY A 16 3.48 -7.46 10.69
N LYS A 17 3.47 -6.40 9.88
CA LYS A 17 3.69 -5.02 10.33
C LYS A 17 2.40 -4.23 10.31
N THR A 18 2.42 -3.05 10.93
CA THR A 18 1.28 -2.15 10.97
C THR A 18 1.67 -0.76 10.46
N SER A 19 0.68 0.09 10.23
CA SER A 19 0.94 1.49 9.89
C SER A 19 1.71 2.20 10.98
N ALA A 20 1.52 1.83 12.24
CA ALA A 20 2.27 2.39 13.35
C ALA A 20 3.78 2.15 13.19
N ASP A 21 4.16 0.97 12.69
CA ASP A 21 5.58 0.67 12.40
C ASP A 21 6.12 1.62 11.34
N ILE A 22 5.33 1.89 10.30
CA ILE A 22 5.73 2.80 9.23
C ILE A 22 5.83 4.24 9.73
N ILE A 23 4.89 4.66 10.58
CA ILE A 23 4.91 6.00 11.18
C ILE A 23 6.22 6.19 11.97
N ARG A 24 6.60 5.20 12.77
CA ARG A 24 7.85 5.25 13.52
C ARG A 24 9.07 5.27 12.61
N ALA A 25 9.06 4.47 11.56
CA ALA A 25 10.21 4.35 10.65
C ALA A 25 10.42 5.61 9.82
N THR A 26 9.36 6.28 9.41
CA THR A 26 9.43 7.43 8.51
C THR A 26 9.32 8.78 9.22
N GLY A 27 8.79 8.79 10.44
CA GLY A 27 8.50 10.04 11.14
C GLY A 27 7.28 10.77 10.59
N HIS A 28 6.51 10.16 9.71
CA HIS A 28 5.31 10.78 9.16
C HIS A 28 4.11 10.66 10.12
N THR A 29 3.10 11.48 9.87
CA THR A 29 1.85 11.44 10.63
C THR A 29 0.99 10.27 10.16
N PRO A 30 0.03 9.82 10.99
CA PRO A 30 -0.93 8.81 10.56
C PRO A 30 -1.70 9.22 9.29
N ALA A 31 -2.03 10.50 9.15
CA ALA A 31 -2.72 10.99 7.96
C ALA A 31 -1.87 10.81 6.69
N ASN A 32 -0.57 11.11 6.76
CA ASN A 32 0.32 10.95 5.62
C ASN A 32 0.51 9.49 5.25
N VAL A 33 0.68 8.62 6.23
CA VAL A 33 0.81 7.18 5.97
C VAL A 33 -0.48 6.63 5.35
N SER A 34 -1.65 7.10 5.81
CA SER A 34 -2.93 6.72 5.23
C SER A 34 -3.03 7.14 3.76
N LYS A 35 -2.55 8.34 3.41
CA LYS A 35 -2.53 8.80 2.01
C LYS A 35 -1.64 7.91 1.13
N ILE A 36 -0.49 7.51 1.65
CA ILE A 36 0.39 6.59 0.93
C ILE A 36 -0.33 5.26 0.71
N ARG A 37 -0.91 4.71 1.77
CA ARG A 37 -1.59 3.42 1.73
C ARG A 37 -2.74 3.40 0.73
N ASN A 38 -3.50 4.50 0.64
CA ASN A 38 -4.68 4.60 -0.21
C ASN A 38 -4.38 5.05 -1.63
N GLY A 39 -3.12 5.32 -1.96
CA GLY A 39 -2.76 5.80 -3.29
C GLY A 39 -3.13 7.25 -3.56
N LYS A 40 -3.45 8.01 -2.53
CA LYS A 40 -3.84 9.41 -2.66
C LYS A 40 -2.69 10.39 -2.57
N ILE A 41 -1.49 9.89 -2.34
CA ILE A 41 -0.30 10.73 -2.31
C ILE A 41 0.11 11.11 -3.72
N LYS A 42 0.46 12.37 -3.94
CA LYS A 42 0.84 12.89 -5.25
C LYS A 42 2.35 12.85 -5.48
N ALA A 43 3.11 12.86 -4.41
CA ALA A 43 4.56 12.78 -4.47
C ALA A 43 5.08 12.08 -3.24
N ILE A 44 6.17 11.36 -3.38
CA ILE A 44 6.84 10.71 -2.27
C ILE A 44 8.33 11.04 -2.34
N ARG A 45 8.90 11.40 -1.19
CA ARG A 45 10.34 11.64 -1.12
C ARG A 45 11.07 10.31 -1.21
N LEU A 46 12.20 10.31 -1.88
CA LEU A 46 13.01 9.10 -1.97
C LEU A 46 13.45 8.60 -0.59
N ARG A 47 13.71 9.50 0.34
CA ARG A 47 14.04 9.11 1.71
C ARG A 47 12.89 8.35 2.36
N THR A 48 11.66 8.81 2.20
CA THR A 48 10.48 8.13 2.73
C THR A 48 10.33 6.76 2.10
N LEU A 49 10.50 6.68 0.78
CA LEU A 49 10.43 5.42 0.05
C LEU A 49 11.48 4.44 0.57
N LEU A 50 12.72 4.91 0.77
CA LEU A 50 13.79 4.08 1.31
C LEU A 50 13.43 3.56 2.71
N ASP A 51 12.95 4.42 3.59
CA ASP A 51 12.62 4.04 4.96
C ASP A 51 11.52 2.99 5.01
N ILE A 52 10.51 3.12 4.16
CA ILE A 52 9.44 2.13 4.05
C ILE A 52 10.01 0.79 3.56
N CYS A 53 10.84 0.83 2.53
CA CYS A 53 11.43 -0.39 1.97
C CYS A 53 12.33 -1.10 3.00
N VAL A 54 13.08 -0.34 3.79
CA VAL A 54 13.91 -0.93 4.85
C VAL A 54 13.03 -1.58 5.91
N GLU A 55 11.99 -0.88 6.34
CA GLU A 55 11.09 -1.40 7.38
C GLU A 55 10.38 -2.67 6.95
N LEU A 56 9.97 -2.75 5.70
CA LEU A 56 9.22 -3.88 5.17
C LEU A 56 10.10 -4.90 4.44
N ASP A 57 11.41 -4.67 4.39
CA ASP A 57 12.35 -5.54 3.68
C ASP A 57 11.85 -5.84 2.28
N CYS A 58 11.64 -4.79 1.49
CA CYS A 58 11.13 -4.90 0.14
C CYS A 58 11.82 -3.93 -0.80
N GLN A 59 11.59 -4.11 -2.09
CA GLN A 59 12.08 -3.20 -3.11
C GLN A 59 11.00 -2.16 -3.45
N PRO A 60 11.40 -0.98 -3.97
CA PRO A 60 10.41 0.01 -4.41
C PRO A 60 9.36 -0.54 -5.37
N GLY A 61 9.76 -1.45 -6.26
CA GLY A 61 8.84 -2.09 -7.20
C GLY A 61 7.85 -3.04 -6.55
N ASP A 62 8.10 -3.47 -5.32
CA ASP A 62 7.14 -4.26 -4.54
C ASP A 62 6.08 -3.37 -3.93
N LEU A 63 6.43 -2.12 -3.66
CA LEU A 63 5.54 -1.16 -3.01
C LEU A 63 4.67 -0.42 -4.02
N ILE A 64 5.27 0.03 -5.13
CA ILE A 64 4.57 0.79 -6.17
C ILE A 64 4.82 0.09 -7.50
N ARG A 65 3.76 -0.37 -8.14
CA ARG A 65 3.87 -1.17 -9.37
C ARG A 65 3.02 -0.59 -10.48
N ARG A 66 3.53 -0.71 -11.69
CA ARG A 66 2.75 -0.44 -12.89
C ARG A 66 2.02 -1.72 -13.29
N VAL A 67 0.72 -1.60 -13.54
CA VAL A 67 -0.09 -2.72 -14.01
C VAL A 67 -0.94 -2.26 -15.19
N SER A 68 -1.23 -3.19 -16.10
CA SER A 68 -2.18 -2.96 -17.18
C SER A 68 -3.61 -3.07 -16.62
N GLU A 69 -4.57 -2.60 -17.39
CA GLU A 69 -5.98 -2.73 -17.03
C GLU A 69 -6.37 -4.20 -16.80
N GLN A 70 -5.90 -5.09 -17.65
CA GLN A 70 -6.16 -6.52 -17.52
C GLN A 70 -5.53 -7.08 -16.23
N GLU A 71 -4.29 -6.74 -15.96
CA GLU A 71 -3.62 -7.16 -14.73
C GLU A 71 -4.33 -6.65 -13.49
N LEU A 72 -4.83 -5.43 -13.54
CA LEU A 72 -5.57 -4.83 -12.44
C LEU A 72 -6.84 -5.63 -12.15
N GLU A 73 -7.59 -5.99 -13.19
CA GLU A 73 -8.80 -6.80 -13.07
C GLU A 73 -8.50 -8.18 -12.50
N GLU A 74 -7.47 -8.84 -13.01
CA GLU A 74 -7.06 -10.16 -12.53
C GLU A 74 -6.61 -10.14 -11.08
N LEU A 75 -5.86 -9.11 -10.70
CA LEU A 75 -5.39 -8.96 -9.32
C LEU A 75 -6.54 -8.74 -8.36
N ALA A 76 -7.50 -7.90 -8.70
CA ALA A 76 -8.68 -7.65 -7.90
C ALA A 76 -9.50 -8.93 -7.73
N ALA A 77 -9.70 -9.68 -8.82
CA ALA A 77 -10.43 -10.94 -8.79
C ALA A 77 -9.75 -11.98 -7.90
N ARG A 78 -8.43 -12.09 -7.98
CA ARG A 78 -7.68 -13.03 -7.14
C ARG A 78 -7.77 -12.67 -5.66
N ARG A 79 -7.72 -11.39 -5.35
CA ARG A 79 -7.80 -10.93 -3.96
C ARG A 79 -9.16 -11.21 -3.35
N VAL A 80 -10.21 -11.01 -4.11
CA VAL A 80 -11.56 -11.33 -3.66
C VAL A 80 -11.69 -12.83 -3.33
N LYS A 81 -11.12 -13.69 -4.17
CA LYS A 81 -11.16 -15.14 -3.94
C LYS A 81 -10.30 -15.61 -2.79
N SER A 82 -9.18 -14.93 -2.55
CA SER A 82 -8.20 -15.36 -1.54
C SER A 82 -8.54 -14.88 -0.14
N VAL A 83 -9.52 -14.02 0.00
CA VAL A 83 -9.86 -13.46 1.31
C VAL A 83 -10.67 -14.44 2.12
N ALA A 84 -10.01 -15.05 3.03
CA ALA A 84 -10.64 -15.88 4.05
C ALA A 84 -10.94 -15.02 5.27
N ASN A 85 -11.89 -14.11 5.17
CA ASN A 85 -12.42 -13.34 6.32
C ASN A 85 -11.35 -12.82 7.29
N ARG A 86 -10.20 -12.41 6.79
CA ARG A 86 -9.13 -11.95 7.64
C ARG A 86 -9.06 -10.44 7.60
N THR A 87 -9.76 -9.82 8.51
CA THR A 87 -9.60 -8.40 8.76
C THR A 87 -8.65 -8.22 9.93
N ARG A 88 -7.58 -7.50 9.72
CA ARG A 88 -6.62 -7.15 10.76
C ARG A 88 -6.72 -5.66 11.01
N ILE A 89 -6.72 -5.28 12.29
CA ILE A 89 -6.72 -3.87 12.65
C ILE A 89 -5.30 -3.33 12.48
N ASP A 90 -5.18 -2.26 11.71
CA ASP A 90 -3.94 -1.54 11.55
C ASP A 90 -3.60 -0.80 12.84
N GLY A 91 -2.32 -0.65 13.14
CA GLY A 91 -1.84 0.07 14.31
C GLY A 91 -2.25 1.54 14.34
N ALA A 92 -2.69 2.10 13.21
CA ALA A 92 -3.22 3.46 13.14
C ALA A 92 -4.74 3.51 13.37
N GLY A 93 -5.35 2.39 13.74
CA GLY A 93 -6.77 2.31 14.06
C GLY A 93 -7.71 2.00 12.90
N ALA A 94 -7.18 1.88 11.69
CA ALA A 94 -7.98 1.55 10.51
C ALA A 94 -7.88 0.05 10.20
N PRO A 95 -8.97 -0.59 9.74
CA PRO A 95 -8.88 -1.99 9.33
C PRO A 95 -8.09 -2.12 8.04
N LEU A 96 -7.31 -3.19 7.92
CA LEU A 96 -6.63 -3.53 6.68
C LEU A 96 -7.59 -4.31 5.78
N GLU A 97 -7.61 -3.95 4.51
CA GLU A 97 -8.50 -4.56 3.52
C GLU A 97 -7.69 -5.29 2.45
N PRO A 98 -7.28 -6.55 2.71
CA PRO A 98 -6.40 -7.27 1.79
C PRO A 98 -7.01 -7.57 0.43
N THR A 99 -8.34 -7.47 0.31
CA THR A 99 -9.05 -7.65 -0.95
C THR A 99 -8.92 -6.44 -1.87
N ARG A 100 -8.57 -5.31 -1.33
CA ARG A 100 -8.61 -4.06 -2.08
C ARG A 100 -7.31 -3.82 -2.82
N VAL A 101 -7.42 -3.34 -4.05
CA VAL A 101 -6.29 -2.87 -4.83
C VAL A 101 -6.34 -1.35 -4.84
N TYR A 102 -5.29 -0.71 -4.35
CA TYR A 102 -5.24 0.74 -4.26
C TYR A 102 -4.53 1.32 -5.48
N VAL A 103 -5.30 1.96 -6.34
CA VAL A 103 -4.78 2.62 -7.53
C VAL A 103 -4.36 4.04 -7.15
N VAL A 104 -3.17 4.43 -7.61
CA VAL A 104 -2.68 5.79 -7.37
C VAL A 104 -3.47 6.75 -8.23
N ASP A 105 -4.00 7.81 -7.61
CA ASP A 105 -4.76 8.84 -8.30
C ASP A 105 -3.81 9.83 -8.96
N LEU A 106 -3.76 9.81 -10.28
CA LEU A 106 -2.88 10.66 -11.06
C LEU A 106 -3.62 11.80 -11.76
N GLN A 107 -4.89 12.02 -11.47
CA GLN A 107 -5.71 12.95 -12.22
C GLN A 107 -5.51 14.41 -11.85
N ASP A 108 -4.92 14.68 -10.75
CA ASP A 108 -4.83 16.02 -10.17
C ASP A 108 -3.49 16.67 -10.41
N GLU A 109 -3.12 16.75 -11.63
CA GLU A 109 -1.84 17.33 -12.01
C GLU A 109 -1.93 18.83 -12.28
#